data_6cf13d3adb470cb40fbe5a44d3fd3b73
#
_entry.id   6cf13d3adb470cb40fbe5a44d3fd3b73
#
_cell.length_a   1.000
_cell.length_b   1.000
_cell.length_c   1.000
_cell.angle_alpha   90.00
_cell.angle_beta   90.00
_cell.angle_gamma   90.00
#
_symmetry.space_group_name_H-M   'P 1'
#
loop_
_entity.id
_entity.type
_entity.pdbx_description
1 polymer ?
#
loop_
_entity_poly.entity_id
_entity_poly.type
_entity_poly.pdbx_seq_one_letter_code
_entity_poly.pdbx_strand_id
1 'polypeptide(L)'
;MDELAVHVESILDLAATQGRDRHLKSPRWGSRDTSENWTNNAWPFLKDLQLTTRRQIAERAFEKFNITGFNQFDRARSEFSMNWTTPDEELEVDSLVENVASYARYIDQTLDKYSTTNGWSDFSLTCAWSQFKESFNRIPKYRIRFDVKAKTGTMPPRTGVYVSDSDQNATLQFAWHGSPCGKLLLGSTFNRLGLDALTEVGRADLWIDKGKMLQFARTHKRDRLLTEDPFLEESLQDADLAPSLIARNVDAEVDCAWYYVEVIEGEYEEIDSKVAQAPDAIRVPGGEACPVSGYYFTPAKPGSRAFFAKGTIMPRLDSRYGLAIWQWDLDQA
;
A
#
# COMPACT_ATOMS: atom_id res chain seq x y z
N MET A 1 -12.59 -14.58 -5.95
CA MET A 1 -12.95 -14.57 -7.40
C MET A 1 -14.19 -15.42 -7.71
N ASP A 2 -14.19 -16.72 -7.36
CA ASP A 2 -15.33 -17.58 -7.66
C ASP A 2 -16.60 -17.15 -6.90
N GLU A 3 -16.47 -16.78 -5.63
CA GLU A 3 -17.54 -16.24 -4.82
C GLU A 3 -18.15 -14.96 -5.43
N LEU A 4 -17.29 -14.00 -5.81
CA LEU A 4 -17.73 -12.78 -6.50
C LEU A 4 -18.48 -13.09 -7.80
N ALA A 5 -17.96 -13.99 -8.62
CA ALA A 5 -18.61 -14.33 -9.89
C ALA A 5 -19.98 -15.00 -9.67
N VAL A 6 -20.08 -15.93 -8.72
CA VAL A 6 -21.35 -16.60 -8.37
C VAL A 6 -22.36 -15.60 -7.80
N HIS A 7 -21.90 -14.69 -6.92
CA HIS A 7 -22.79 -13.69 -6.34
C HIS A 7 -23.35 -12.73 -7.41
N VAL A 8 -22.48 -12.19 -8.28
CA VAL A 8 -22.91 -11.30 -9.37
C VAL A 8 -23.85 -12.02 -10.34
N GLU A 9 -23.58 -13.28 -10.69
CA GLU A 9 -24.46 -14.08 -11.55
C GLU A 9 -25.86 -14.22 -10.93
N SER A 10 -25.92 -14.50 -9.61
CA SER A 10 -27.18 -14.63 -8.87
C SER A 10 -28.01 -13.34 -8.87
N ILE A 11 -27.37 -12.19 -8.65
CA ILE A 11 -28.10 -10.90 -8.65
C ILE A 11 -28.51 -10.45 -10.04
N LEU A 12 -27.77 -10.81 -11.10
CA LEU A 12 -28.18 -10.61 -12.50
C LEU A 12 -29.44 -11.40 -12.83
N ASP A 13 -29.51 -12.68 -12.42
CA ASP A 13 -30.70 -13.53 -12.59
C ASP A 13 -31.90 -12.99 -11.82
N LEU A 14 -31.69 -12.50 -10.59
CA LEU A 14 -32.74 -11.83 -9.80
C LEU A 14 -33.25 -10.57 -10.47
N ALA A 15 -32.35 -9.70 -10.97
CA ALA A 15 -32.73 -8.48 -11.66
C ALA A 15 -33.56 -8.76 -12.91
N ALA A 16 -33.17 -9.76 -13.70
CA ALA A 16 -33.90 -10.21 -14.87
C ALA A 16 -35.29 -10.76 -14.49
N THR A 17 -35.36 -11.66 -13.50
CA THR A 17 -36.61 -12.29 -13.03
C THR A 17 -37.59 -11.26 -12.47
N GLN A 18 -37.11 -10.28 -11.71
CA GLN A 18 -37.91 -9.22 -11.10
C GLN A 18 -38.20 -8.09 -12.10
N GLY A 19 -37.64 -8.11 -13.29
CA GLY A 19 -37.87 -7.11 -14.33
C GLY A 19 -37.39 -5.70 -13.91
N ARG A 20 -36.32 -5.59 -13.09
CA ARG A 20 -35.80 -4.31 -12.55
C ARG A 20 -35.46 -3.32 -13.65
N ASP A 21 -34.97 -3.79 -14.79
CA ASP A 21 -34.59 -2.95 -15.95
C ASP A 21 -35.70 -2.12 -16.55
N ARG A 22 -36.97 -2.51 -16.29
CA ARG A 22 -38.13 -1.79 -16.86
C ARG A 22 -38.20 -0.33 -16.45
N HIS A 23 -37.73 0.00 -15.26
CA HIS A 23 -37.74 1.36 -14.70
C HIS A 23 -36.44 2.14 -14.96
N LEU A 24 -35.42 1.47 -15.48
CA LEU A 24 -34.08 2.05 -15.69
C LEU A 24 -33.84 2.48 -17.15
N LYS A 25 -34.72 2.11 -18.06
CA LYS A 25 -34.66 2.56 -19.46
C LYS A 25 -35.06 4.02 -19.57
N SER A 26 -34.15 4.85 -20.07
CA SER A 26 -34.35 6.29 -20.21
C SER A 26 -34.55 6.67 -21.67
N PRO A 27 -35.49 7.59 -22.01
CA PRO A 27 -35.64 8.14 -23.37
C PRO A 27 -34.37 8.82 -23.88
N ARG A 28 -33.54 9.37 -22.98
CA ARG A 28 -32.32 10.10 -23.31
C ARG A 28 -31.07 9.22 -23.38
N TRP A 29 -30.97 8.24 -22.47
CA TRP A 29 -29.77 7.43 -22.29
C TRP A 29 -29.94 5.96 -22.65
N GLY A 30 -31.15 5.58 -23.11
CA GLY A 30 -31.45 4.19 -23.46
C GLY A 30 -31.37 3.25 -22.26
N SER A 31 -30.70 2.13 -22.46
CA SER A 31 -30.54 1.05 -21.47
C SER A 31 -29.22 1.13 -20.68
N ARG A 32 -28.58 2.30 -20.60
CA ARG A 32 -27.25 2.46 -19.98
C ARG A 32 -27.16 1.91 -18.55
N ASP A 33 -28.19 2.10 -17.75
CA ASP A 33 -28.20 1.77 -16.31
C ASP A 33 -28.88 0.43 -15.99
N THR A 34 -29.05 -0.43 -17.01
CA THR A 34 -29.73 -1.72 -16.87
C THR A 34 -28.77 -2.87 -16.58
N SER A 35 -29.32 -3.94 -15.96
CA SER A 35 -28.58 -5.20 -15.78
C SER A 35 -28.19 -5.83 -17.11
N GLU A 36 -29.00 -5.68 -18.16
CA GLU A 36 -28.69 -6.12 -19.52
C GLU A 36 -27.42 -5.44 -20.05
N ASN A 37 -27.30 -4.10 -19.88
CA ASN A 37 -26.13 -3.37 -20.30
C ASN A 37 -24.89 -3.79 -19.51
N TRP A 38 -24.99 -3.98 -18.21
CA TRP A 38 -23.91 -4.43 -17.36
C TRP A 38 -23.45 -5.86 -17.73
N THR A 39 -24.40 -6.75 -18.00
CA THR A 39 -24.12 -8.14 -18.46
C THR A 39 -23.35 -8.14 -19.79
N ASN A 40 -23.62 -7.23 -20.68
CA ASN A 40 -22.99 -7.19 -21.98
C ASN A 40 -21.58 -6.54 -21.96
N ASN A 41 -21.30 -5.68 -20.98
CA ASN A 41 -20.10 -4.83 -21.00
C ASN A 41 -19.17 -5.01 -19.80
N ALA A 42 -19.66 -5.24 -18.58
CA ALA A 42 -18.84 -5.45 -17.39
C ALA A 42 -18.64 -6.93 -17.03
N TRP A 43 -19.69 -7.74 -17.14
CA TRP A 43 -19.65 -9.17 -16.85
C TRP A 43 -18.57 -9.95 -17.60
N PRO A 44 -18.32 -9.72 -18.91
CA PRO A 44 -17.27 -10.42 -19.62
C PRO A 44 -15.88 -10.19 -19.02
N PHE A 45 -15.59 -8.99 -18.50
CA PHE A 45 -14.33 -8.69 -17.84
C PHE A 45 -14.17 -9.43 -16.51
N LEU A 46 -15.25 -9.59 -15.73
CA LEU A 46 -15.22 -10.40 -14.52
C LEU A 46 -14.97 -11.88 -14.84
N LYS A 47 -15.61 -12.42 -15.87
CA LYS A 47 -15.40 -13.81 -16.32
C LYS A 47 -13.99 -14.02 -16.86
N ASP A 48 -13.46 -13.07 -17.60
CA ASP A 48 -12.08 -13.12 -18.10
C ASP A 48 -11.07 -13.06 -16.96
N LEU A 49 -11.27 -12.18 -15.98
CA LEU A 49 -10.46 -12.11 -14.78
C LEU A 49 -10.49 -13.46 -14.01
N GLN A 50 -11.66 -14.07 -13.85
CA GLN A 50 -11.81 -15.38 -13.20
C GLN A 50 -11.02 -16.48 -13.95
N LEU A 51 -11.17 -16.57 -15.25
CA LEU A 51 -10.49 -17.57 -16.08
C LEU A 51 -8.97 -17.35 -16.11
N THR A 52 -8.56 -16.09 -16.26
CA THR A 52 -7.15 -15.69 -16.27
C THR A 52 -6.50 -16.02 -14.93
N THR A 53 -7.15 -15.73 -13.81
CA THR A 53 -6.65 -16.07 -12.47
C THR A 53 -6.44 -17.57 -12.30
N ARG A 54 -7.41 -18.41 -12.72
CA ARG A 54 -7.28 -19.86 -12.67
C ARG A 54 -6.11 -20.36 -13.51
N ARG A 55 -5.95 -19.81 -14.72
CA ARG A 55 -4.82 -20.14 -15.59
C ARG A 55 -3.49 -19.74 -14.94
N GLN A 56 -3.37 -18.55 -14.41
CA GLN A 56 -2.16 -18.07 -13.75
C GLN A 56 -1.77 -18.89 -12.53
N ILE A 57 -2.74 -19.36 -11.74
CA ILE A 57 -2.47 -20.28 -10.63
C ILE A 57 -1.83 -21.58 -11.14
N ALA A 58 -2.34 -22.14 -12.23
CA ALA A 58 -1.75 -23.35 -12.85
C ALA A 58 -0.37 -23.06 -13.46
N GLU A 59 -0.18 -21.91 -14.10
CA GLU A 59 1.07 -21.49 -14.73
C GLU A 59 2.21 -21.27 -13.73
N ARG A 60 1.90 -20.95 -12.47
CA ARG A 60 2.90 -20.83 -11.39
C ARG A 60 3.68 -22.11 -11.14
N ALA A 61 3.08 -23.27 -11.37
CA ALA A 61 3.78 -24.55 -11.29
C ALA A 61 4.90 -24.69 -12.35
N PHE A 62 4.86 -23.85 -13.38
CA PHE A 62 5.86 -23.75 -14.45
C PHE A 62 6.69 -22.47 -14.34
N GLU A 63 6.69 -21.84 -13.18
CA GLU A 63 7.40 -20.58 -12.92
C GLU A 63 7.07 -19.46 -13.92
N LYS A 64 5.80 -19.38 -14.33
CA LYS A 64 5.27 -18.27 -15.14
C LYS A 64 4.50 -17.32 -14.24
N PHE A 65 4.87 -16.06 -14.29
CA PHE A 65 4.29 -15.00 -13.48
C PHE A 65 3.76 -13.90 -14.37
N ASN A 66 2.54 -13.44 -14.10
CA ASN A 66 1.87 -12.38 -14.83
C ASN A 66 1.07 -11.52 -13.86
N ILE A 67 0.88 -10.24 -14.19
CA ILE A 67 -0.05 -9.36 -13.50
C ILE A 67 -1.48 -9.90 -13.65
N THR A 68 -2.33 -9.58 -12.67
CA THR A 68 -3.65 -10.23 -12.55
C THR A 68 -4.66 -9.81 -13.60
N GLY A 69 -4.54 -8.61 -14.16
CA GLY A 69 -5.56 -8.02 -15.03
C GLY A 69 -6.75 -7.42 -14.27
N PHE A 70 -6.70 -7.34 -12.94
CA PHE A 70 -7.76 -6.77 -12.11
C PHE A 70 -8.15 -5.36 -12.54
N ASN A 71 -7.19 -4.52 -12.88
CA ASN A 71 -7.43 -3.13 -13.30
C ASN A 71 -8.39 -3.03 -14.51
N GLN A 72 -8.42 -4.02 -15.39
CA GLN A 72 -9.33 -4.02 -16.55
C GLN A 72 -10.77 -4.27 -16.11
N PHE A 73 -10.97 -5.20 -15.18
CA PHE A 73 -12.29 -5.45 -14.60
C PHE A 73 -12.77 -4.25 -13.76
N ASP A 74 -11.91 -3.69 -12.91
CA ASP A 74 -12.25 -2.56 -12.05
C ASP A 74 -12.64 -1.32 -12.87
N ARG A 75 -11.92 -1.06 -13.95
CA ARG A 75 -12.27 -0.03 -14.92
C ARG A 75 -13.64 -0.30 -15.56
N ALA A 76 -13.88 -1.52 -16.05
CA ALA A 76 -15.16 -1.88 -16.66
C ALA A 76 -16.31 -1.72 -15.65
N ARG A 77 -16.14 -2.16 -14.40
CA ARG A 77 -17.11 -1.96 -13.32
C ARG A 77 -17.40 -0.47 -13.08
N SER A 78 -16.38 0.37 -13.10
CA SER A 78 -16.55 1.82 -12.88
C SER A 78 -17.23 2.54 -14.06
N GLU A 79 -17.15 2.00 -15.26
CA GLU A 79 -17.77 2.59 -16.47
C GLU A 79 -19.27 2.22 -16.58
N PHE A 80 -19.72 1.14 -15.95
CA PHE A 80 -21.08 0.63 -16.07
C PHE A 80 -21.81 0.64 -14.71
N SER A 81 -22.94 1.33 -14.68
CA SER A 81 -23.74 1.55 -13.46
C SER A 81 -24.28 0.25 -12.87
N MET A 82 -24.31 0.19 -11.54
CA MET A 82 -24.97 -0.86 -10.75
C MET A 82 -26.37 -0.44 -10.24
N ASN A 83 -27.01 0.60 -10.81
CA ASN A 83 -28.33 1.09 -10.40
C ASN A 83 -29.45 0.03 -10.49
N TRP A 84 -29.20 -1.10 -11.15
CA TRP A 84 -30.09 -2.25 -11.25
C TRP A 84 -30.05 -3.17 -10.02
N THR A 85 -29.08 -2.99 -9.12
CA THR A 85 -28.97 -3.72 -7.85
C THR A 85 -29.75 -3.02 -6.73
N THR A 86 -29.99 -3.73 -5.63
CA THR A 86 -30.39 -3.09 -4.37
C THR A 86 -29.13 -2.57 -3.65
N PRO A 87 -29.28 -1.60 -2.71
CA PRO A 87 -28.13 -1.11 -1.94
C PRO A 87 -27.36 -2.21 -1.19
N ASP A 88 -28.06 -3.22 -0.67
CA ASP A 88 -27.41 -4.33 0.05
C ASP A 88 -26.63 -5.24 -0.90
N GLU A 89 -27.19 -5.53 -2.09
CA GLU A 89 -26.49 -6.30 -3.13
C GLU A 89 -25.23 -5.56 -3.64
N GLU A 90 -25.32 -4.24 -3.84
CA GLU A 90 -24.19 -3.42 -4.26
C GLU A 90 -23.08 -3.41 -3.19
N LEU A 91 -23.43 -3.24 -1.92
CA LEU A 91 -22.49 -3.27 -0.80
C LEU A 91 -21.78 -4.63 -0.69
N GLU A 92 -22.50 -5.74 -0.91
CA GLU A 92 -21.90 -7.08 -0.89
C GLU A 92 -20.94 -7.28 -2.07
N VAL A 93 -21.31 -6.84 -3.28
CA VAL A 93 -20.41 -6.84 -4.44
C VAL A 93 -19.17 -6.02 -4.17
N ASP A 94 -19.32 -4.81 -3.62
CA ASP A 94 -18.19 -3.93 -3.31
C ASP A 94 -17.23 -4.57 -2.29
N SER A 95 -17.75 -5.21 -1.26
CA SER A 95 -16.96 -5.94 -0.28
C SER A 95 -16.18 -7.10 -0.90
N LEU A 96 -16.80 -7.87 -1.78
CA LEU A 96 -16.15 -8.98 -2.49
C LEU A 96 -15.09 -8.46 -3.47
N VAL A 97 -15.37 -7.36 -4.15
CA VAL A 97 -14.40 -6.70 -5.07
C VAL A 97 -13.20 -6.18 -4.30
N GLU A 98 -13.39 -5.53 -3.14
CA GLU A 98 -12.27 -5.03 -2.34
C GLU A 98 -11.37 -6.16 -1.84
N ASN A 99 -11.95 -7.31 -1.45
CA ASN A 99 -11.18 -8.50 -1.11
C ASN A 99 -10.34 -9.00 -2.30
N VAL A 100 -10.91 -9.03 -3.51
CA VAL A 100 -10.18 -9.41 -4.72
C VAL A 100 -9.11 -8.39 -5.06
N ALA A 101 -9.43 -7.09 -4.96
CA ALA A 101 -8.50 -5.98 -5.21
C ALA A 101 -7.27 -6.05 -4.33
N SER A 102 -7.43 -6.37 -3.04
CA SER A 102 -6.31 -6.47 -2.11
C SER A 102 -5.33 -7.57 -2.51
N TYR A 103 -5.81 -8.78 -2.85
CA TYR A 103 -4.95 -9.85 -3.35
C TYR A 103 -4.32 -9.54 -4.70
N ALA A 104 -5.09 -8.94 -5.62
CA ALA A 104 -4.58 -8.54 -6.92
C ALA A 104 -3.45 -7.52 -6.77
N ARG A 105 -3.61 -6.54 -5.90
CA ARG A 105 -2.60 -5.52 -5.60
C ARG A 105 -1.29 -6.14 -5.11
N TYR A 106 -1.34 -7.11 -4.18
CA TYR A 106 -0.12 -7.79 -3.71
C TYR A 106 0.61 -8.52 -4.83
N ILE A 107 -0.14 -9.17 -5.73
CA ILE A 107 0.46 -9.88 -6.88
C ILE A 107 1.05 -8.86 -7.88
N ASP A 108 0.27 -7.84 -8.23
CA ASP A 108 0.65 -6.85 -9.25
C ASP A 108 1.82 -5.97 -8.79
N GLN A 109 1.97 -5.70 -7.48
CA GLN A 109 3.12 -5.01 -6.92
C GLN A 109 4.41 -5.86 -6.88
N THR A 110 4.28 -7.19 -7.01
CA THR A 110 5.44 -8.09 -7.06
C THR A 110 6.14 -8.08 -8.43
N LEU A 111 5.42 -7.68 -9.47
CA LEU A 111 5.88 -7.67 -10.86
C LEU A 111 5.86 -6.24 -11.41
N ASP A 112 6.65 -6.00 -12.46
CA ASP A 112 6.47 -4.81 -13.28
C ASP A 112 5.18 -4.91 -14.12
N LYS A 113 4.65 -3.77 -14.55
CA LYS A 113 3.43 -3.66 -15.38
C LYS A 113 3.46 -4.49 -16.67
N TYR A 114 4.63 -4.88 -17.13
CA TYR A 114 4.83 -5.76 -18.30
C TYR A 114 5.01 -7.22 -17.93
N SER A 115 4.69 -7.61 -16.69
CA SER A 115 4.94 -8.97 -16.18
C SER A 115 6.41 -9.36 -16.26
N THR A 116 7.29 -8.46 -15.93
CA THR A 116 8.74 -8.67 -15.83
C THR A 116 9.20 -8.48 -14.38
N THR A 117 10.47 -8.80 -14.11
CA THR A 117 11.09 -8.55 -12.81
C THR A 117 10.81 -7.12 -12.35
N ASN A 118 10.43 -6.98 -11.09
CA ASN A 118 10.24 -5.70 -10.42
C ASN A 118 11.28 -5.52 -9.32
N GLY A 119 11.70 -4.26 -9.11
CA GLY A 119 12.58 -3.86 -8.03
C GLY A 119 11.82 -3.04 -6.99
N TRP A 120 12.13 -3.27 -5.71
CA TRP A 120 11.60 -2.47 -4.61
C TRP A 120 12.70 -1.60 -4.02
N SER A 121 12.55 -0.28 -4.20
CA SER A 121 13.45 0.71 -3.61
C SER A 121 13.26 0.81 -2.09
N ASP A 122 14.19 1.44 -1.42
CA ASP A 122 14.11 1.74 0.01
C ASP A 122 12.83 2.53 0.36
N PHE A 123 12.46 3.49 -0.49
CA PHE A 123 11.20 4.24 -0.34
C PHE A 123 9.97 3.35 -0.44
N SER A 124 9.87 2.51 -1.47
CA SER A 124 8.71 1.64 -1.67
C SER A 124 8.56 0.61 -0.55
N LEU A 125 9.66 0.05 -0.05
CA LEU A 125 9.65 -0.86 1.09
C LEU A 125 9.23 -0.17 2.39
N THR A 126 9.71 1.05 2.63
CA THR A 126 9.32 1.85 3.81
C THR A 126 7.84 2.21 3.77
N CYS A 127 7.31 2.62 2.62
CA CYS A 127 5.88 2.89 2.44
C CYS A 127 5.04 1.63 2.68
N ALA A 128 5.42 0.50 2.08
CA ALA A 128 4.73 -0.76 2.27
C ALA A 128 4.76 -1.22 3.74
N TRP A 129 5.91 -1.11 4.40
CA TRP A 129 6.03 -1.42 5.82
C TRP A 129 5.13 -0.52 6.68
N SER A 130 5.14 0.78 6.45
CA SER A 130 4.30 1.73 7.18
C SER A 130 2.80 1.45 7.01
N GLN A 131 2.40 0.97 5.84
CA GLN A 131 1.01 0.63 5.54
C GLN A 131 0.56 -0.69 6.16
N PHE A 132 1.43 -1.70 6.17
CA PHE A 132 1.02 -3.09 6.46
C PHE A 132 1.55 -3.63 7.78
N LYS A 133 2.50 -2.97 8.47
CA LYS A 133 3.12 -3.47 9.71
C LYS A 133 2.11 -3.89 10.78
N GLU A 134 1.00 -3.17 10.90
CA GLU A 134 -0.04 -3.46 11.89
C GLU A 134 -0.88 -4.71 11.55
N SER A 135 -0.84 -5.16 10.30
CA SER A 135 -1.50 -6.41 9.87
C SER A 135 -0.68 -7.67 10.19
N PHE A 136 0.58 -7.50 10.59
CA PHE A 136 1.46 -8.61 10.92
C PHE A 136 1.67 -8.73 12.43
N ASN A 137 1.39 -9.90 13.00
CA ASN A 137 1.77 -10.21 14.38
C ASN A 137 3.22 -10.69 14.45
N ARG A 138 3.71 -11.28 13.39
CA ARG A 138 5.07 -11.81 13.25
C ARG A 138 5.51 -11.80 11.81
N ILE A 139 6.81 -11.69 11.58
CA ILE A 139 7.44 -11.82 10.26
C ILE A 139 8.36 -13.04 10.23
N PRO A 140 8.49 -13.76 9.11
CA PRO A 140 9.44 -14.84 9.00
C PRO A 140 10.87 -14.30 9.05
N LYS A 141 11.79 -15.08 9.63
CA LYS A 141 13.21 -14.77 9.54
C LYS A 141 13.76 -15.13 8.18
N TYR A 142 14.73 -14.38 7.73
CA TYR A 142 15.37 -14.53 6.44
C TYR A 142 16.87 -14.76 6.58
N ARG A 143 17.47 -15.43 5.61
CA ARG A 143 18.92 -15.48 5.44
C ARG A 143 19.32 -15.23 4.00
N ILE A 144 20.46 -14.59 3.81
CA ILE A 144 21.06 -14.41 2.49
C ILE A 144 21.87 -15.66 2.14
N ARG A 145 21.57 -16.25 0.99
CA ARG A 145 22.27 -17.42 0.46
C ARG A 145 23.38 -16.96 -0.49
N PHE A 146 24.57 -16.76 0.05
CA PHE A 146 25.76 -16.36 -0.72
C PHE A 146 26.22 -17.42 -1.71
N ASP A 147 25.79 -18.68 -1.54
CA ASP A 147 26.01 -19.79 -2.45
C ASP A 147 25.04 -19.79 -3.65
N VAL A 148 23.93 -19.08 -3.57
CA VAL A 148 22.93 -18.91 -4.64
C VAL A 148 23.04 -17.51 -5.22
N LYS A 149 23.84 -17.39 -6.28
CA LYS A 149 24.32 -16.12 -6.83
C LYS A 149 23.94 -16.01 -8.30
N ALA A 150 23.62 -14.81 -8.73
CA ALA A 150 23.36 -14.43 -10.12
C ALA A 150 23.99 -13.06 -10.43
N LYS A 151 23.96 -12.65 -11.69
CA LYS A 151 24.41 -11.34 -12.15
C LYS A 151 23.25 -10.60 -12.80
N THR A 152 23.34 -9.28 -12.80
CA THR A 152 22.50 -8.42 -13.62
C THR A 152 22.40 -8.94 -15.06
N GLY A 153 21.20 -8.90 -15.64
CA GLY A 153 20.89 -9.35 -17.00
C GLY A 153 20.76 -10.87 -17.17
N THR A 154 21.00 -11.67 -16.11
CA THR A 154 20.87 -13.13 -16.17
C THR A 154 19.61 -13.62 -15.47
N MET A 155 19.12 -14.80 -15.89
CA MET A 155 18.08 -15.48 -15.14
C MET A 155 18.64 -16.01 -13.82
N PRO A 156 17.89 -15.88 -12.71
CA PRO A 156 18.33 -16.40 -11.43
C PRO A 156 18.30 -17.92 -11.41
N PRO A 157 19.15 -18.57 -10.58
CA PRO A 157 19.15 -20.03 -10.44
C PRO A 157 17.93 -20.57 -9.69
N ARG A 158 17.21 -19.73 -8.96
CA ARG A 158 15.97 -20.03 -8.23
C ARG A 158 14.99 -18.86 -8.36
N THR A 159 13.71 -19.18 -8.34
CA THR A 159 12.64 -18.17 -8.24
C THR A 159 12.55 -17.64 -6.81
N GLY A 160 12.49 -16.32 -6.66
CA GLY A 160 12.32 -15.67 -5.36
C GLY A 160 12.91 -14.26 -5.28
N VAL A 161 13.13 -13.79 -4.06
CA VAL A 161 13.65 -12.46 -3.79
C VAL A 161 15.18 -12.47 -3.77
N TYR A 162 15.78 -11.44 -4.32
CA TYR A 162 17.21 -11.24 -4.40
C TYR A 162 17.62 -9.89 -3.81
N VAL A 163 18.77 -9.89 -3.13
CA VAL A 163 19.45 -8.68 -2.63
C VAL A 163 20.73 -8.45 -3.45
N SER A 164 21.04 -7.19 -3.68
CA SER A 164 22.27 -6.77 -4.34
C SER A 164 23.47 -6.83 -3.38
N ASP A 165 24.67 -7.01 -3.92
CA ASP A 165 25.93 -6.88 -3.19
C ASP A 165 26.47 -5.45 -3.17
N SER A 166 25.77 -4.47 -3.73
CA SER A 166 26.23 -3.08 -3.83
C SER A 166 26.36 -2.43 -2.46
N ASP A 167 25.24 -2.30 -1.76
CA ASP A 167 25.18 -1.76 -0.41
C ASP A 167 23.81 -2.05 0.26
N GLN A 168 23.67 -1.61 1.51
CA GLN A 168 22.46 -1.85 2.30
C GLN A 168 21.22 -1.03 1.87
N ASN A 169 21.39 -0.03 0.99
CA ASN A 169 20.29 0.80 0.48
C ASN A 169 19.83 0.34 -0.91
N ALA A 170 20.49 -0.70 -1.46
CA ALA A 170 20.18 -1.19 -2.78
C ALA A 170 18.80 -1.86 -2.81
N THR A 171 18.14 -1.76 -3.96
CA THR A 171 16.82 -2.37 -4.21
C THR A 171 16.84 -3.87 -4.01
N LEU A 172 15.69 -4.42 -3.56
CA LEU A 172 15.38 -5.84 -3.66
C LEU A 172 14.69 -6.12 -4.99
N GLN A 173 14.84 -7.32 -5.52
CA GLN A 173 14.12 -7.74 -6.73
C GLN A 173 13.47 -9.10 -6.54
N PHE A 174 12.22 -9.26 -7.05
CA PHE A 174 11.65 -10.57 -7.28
C PHE A 174 11.96 -11.00 -8.70
N ALA A 175 12.64 -12.12 -8.83
CA ALA A 175 13.07 -12.66 -10.11
C ALA A 175 12.80 -14.17 -10.17
N TRP A 176 12.64 -14.73 -11.38
CA TRP A 176 12.29 -16.16 -11.53
C TRP A 176 13.06 -16.86 -12.62
N HIS A 177 13.24 -18.15 -12.40
CA HIS A 177 13.87 -19.06 -13.36
C HIS A 177 12.90 -19.40 -14.51
N GLY A 178 13.42 -19.82 -15.63
CA GLY A 178 12.61 -20.42 -16.70
C GLY A 178 12.02 -19.43 -17.71
N SER A 179 12.11 -18.13 -17.50
CA SER A 179 11.63 -17.12 -18.45
C SER A 179 12.55 -15.93 -18.56
N PRO A 180 12.79 -15.42 -19.78
CA PRO A 180 13.53 -14.16 -19.98
C PRO A 180 12.93 -12.95 -19.25
N CYS A 181 11.62 -12.98 -18.97
CA CYS A 181 10.92 -11.94 -18.21
C CYS A 181 11.36 -11.89 -16.74
N GLY A 182 11.85 -13.00 -16.18
CA GLY A 182 12.33 -13.13 -14.82
C GLY A 182 13.80 -12.78 -14.61
N LYS A 183 14.50 -12.19 -15.60
CA LYS A 183 15.91 -11.80 -15.46
C LYS A 183 16.07 -10.75 -14.38
N LEU A 184 17.17 -10.83 -13.64
CA LEU A 184 17.60 -9.79 -12.73
C LEU A 184 18.01 -8.53 -13.49
N LEU A 185 17.50 -7.40 -13.05
CA LEU A 185 17.77 -6.08 -13.64
C LEU A 185 19.01 -5.45 -12.99
N LEU A 186 19.39 -4.25 -13.44
CA LEU A 186 20.34 -3.40 -12.71
C LEU A 186 19.85 -3.21 -11.28
N GLY A 187 20.77 -3.18 -10.34
CA GLY A 187 20.48 -2.74 -8.98
C GLY A 187 20.28 -1.22 -8.98
N SER A 188 19.48 -0.72 -8.06
CA SER A 188 19.38 0.70 -7.79
C SER A 188 19.79 0.94 -6.35
N THR A 189 20.63 1.93 -6.11
CA THR A 189 21.06 2.35 -4.78
C THR A 189 21.11 3.88 -4.69
N PHE A 190 21.33 4.42 -3.50
CA PHE A 190 21.36 5.86 -3.33
C PHE A 190 22.53 6.50 -4.07
N ASN A 191 22.20 7.54 -4.85
CA ASN A 191 23.18 8.48 -5.37
C ASN A 191 23.62 9.46 -4.26
N ARG A 192 24.44 10.47 -4.62
CA ARG A 192 24.91 11.47 -3.66
C ARG A 192 23.75 12.16 -2.92
N LEU A 193 22.70 12.58 -3.62
CA LEU A 193 21.54 13.24 -3.01
C LEU A 193 20.80 12.32 -2.03
N GLY A 194 20.70 11.02 -2.34
CA GLY A 194 20.12 10.02 -1.45
C GLY A 194 20.95 9.79 -0.19
N LEU A 195 22.27 9.76 -0.30
CA LEU A 195 23.18 9.67 0.85
C LEU A 195 23.14 10.93 1.72
N ASP A 196 23.03 12.10 1.10
CA ASP A 196 22.82 13.36 1.82
C ASP A 196 21.48 13.35 2.57
N ALA A 197 20.39 12.88 1.94
CA ALA A 197 19.08 12.72 2.58
C ALA A 197 19.15 11.74 3.77
N LEU A 198 19.79 10.59 3.60
CA LEU A 198 19.99 9.64 4.69
C LEU A 198 20.77 10.24 5.87
N THR A 199 21.75 11.10 5.59
CA THR A 199 22.58 11.73 6.62
C THR A 199 21.85 12.85 7.34
N GLU A 200 21.14 13.72 6.61
CA GLU A 200 20.52 14.93 7.17
C GLU A 200 19.17 14.64 7.81
N VAL A 201 18.35 13.77 7.20
CA VAL A 201 17.02 13.39 7.72
C VAL A 201 17.14 12.31 8.79
N GLY A 202 18.08 11.38 8.62
CA GLY A 202 18.27 10.22 9.49
C GLY A 202 17.44 9.02 9.06
N ARG A 203 17.97 7.81 9.27
CA ARG A 203 17.37 6.55 8.81
C ARG A 203 15.95 6.31 9.33
N ALA A 204 15.67 6.68 10.56
CA ALA A 204 14.36 6.46 11.19
C ALA A 204 13.26 7.34 10.60
N ASP A 205 13.63 8.54 10.13
CA ASP A 205 12.69 9.56 9.65
C ASP A 205 12.65 9.66 8.12
N LEU A 206 13.64 9.05 7.46
CA LEU A 206 13.71 9.04 6.00
C LEU A 206 12.42 8.43 5.43
N TRP A 207 11.78 9.14 4.53
CA TRP A 207 10.48 8.88 3.90
C TRP A 207 9.25 9.02 4.81
N ILE A 208 9.41 9.03 6.14
CA ILE A 208 8.31 9.02 7.12
C ILE A 208 8.02 10.42 7.63
N ASP A 209 9.04 11.16 8.05
CA ASP A 209 8.88 12.54 8.53
C ASP A 209 8.79 13.51 7.34
N LYS A 210 7.56 13.79 6.92
CA LYS A 210 7.25 14.68 5.80
C LYS A 210 7.80 16.10 6.00
N GLY A 211 7.87 16.58 7.25
CA GLY A 211 8.40 17.89 7.58
C GLY A 211 9.91 17.98 7.34
N LYS A 212 10.68 16.99 7.82
CA LYS A 212 12.11 16.88 7.58
C LYS A 212 12.42 16.68 6.09
N MET A 213 11.63 15.84 5.40
CA MET A 213 11.77 15.64 3.96
C MET A 213 11.53 16.93 3.18
N LEU A 214 10.51 17.72 3.54
CA LEU A 214 10.27 19.03 2.94
C LEU A 214 11.41 20.03 3.22
N GLN A 215 11.92 20.02 4.45
CA GLN A 215 13.08 20.87 4.80
C GLN A 215 14.30 20.50 3.97
N PHE A 216 14.59 19.20 3.84
CA PHE A 216 15.66 18.69 2.99
C PHE A 216 15.48 19.13 1.53
N ALA A 217 14.30 18.92 0.95
CA ALA A 217 13.98 19.34 -0.41
C ALA A 217 14.20 20.84 -0.63
N ARG A 218 13.78 21.68 0.32
CA ARG A 218 13.97 23.14 0.27
C ARG A 218 15.44 23.56 0.37
N THR A 219 16.21 22.86 1.19
CA THR A 219 17.66 23.10 1.34
C THR A 219 18.40 22.76 0.05
N HIS A 220 18.05 21.64 -0.56
CA HIS A 220 18.69 21.10 -1.77
C HIS A 220 18.00 21.48 -3.09
N LYS A 221 17.03 22.42 -3.09
CA LYS A 221 16.24 22.79 -4.27
C LYS A 221 17.03 23.25 -5.49
N ARG A 222 18.32 23.58 -5.32
CA ARG A 222 19.25 23.96 -6.40
C ARG A 222 20.08 22.77 -6.89
N ASP A 223 19.93 21.59 -6.30
CA ASP A 223 20.59 20.39 -6.83
C ASP A 223 20.04 20.11 -8.23
N ARG A 224 20.92 19.73 -9.13
CA ARG A 224 20.58 19.49 -10.54
C ARG A 224 19.48 18.45 -10.67
N LEU A 225 19.54 17.36 -9.91
CA LEU A 225 18.54 16.28 -9.96
C LEU A 225 17.14 16.78 -9.60
N LEU A 226 17.05 17.65 -8.59
CA LEU A 226 15.77 18.24 -8.19
C LEU A 226 15.30 19.31 -9.16
N THR A 227 16.19 20.14 -9.72
CA THR A 227 15.82 21.19 -10.68
C THR A 227 15.30 20.65 -12.00
N GLU A 228 15.66 19.43 -12.37
CA GLU A 228 15.17 18.74 -13.55
C GLU A 228 13.81 18.05 -13.33
N ASP A 229 13.34 17.92 -12.06
CA ASP A 229 12.04 17.28 -11.74
C ASP A 229 10.87 18.25 -12.00
N PRO A 230 9.91 17.87 -12.85
CA PRO A 230 8.80 18.73 -13.24
C PRO A 230 7.83 19.07 -12.10
N PHE A 231 7.87 18.32 -11.00
CA PHE A 231 7.01 18.50 -9.83
C PHE A 231 7.72 19.22 -8.67
N LEU A 232 8.91 19.79 -8.90
CA LEU A 232 9.70 20.43 -7.84
C LEU A 232 8.90 21.54 -7.13
N GLU A 233 8.39 22.51 -7.87
CA GLU A 233 7.74 23.69 -7.29
C GLU A 233 6.49 23.32 -6.48
N GLU A 234 5.69 22.37 -6.97
CA GLU A 234 4.52 21.86 -6.26
C GLU A 234 4.94 21.16 -4.95
N SER A 235 5.93 20.26 -5.04
CA SER A 235 6.42 19.47 -3.90
C SER A 235 7.11 20.33 -2.83
N LEU A 236 7.64 21.51 -3.15
CA LEU A 236 8.20 22.43 -2.17
C LEU A 236 7.13 23.16 -1.36
N GLN A 237 5.88 23.11 -1.76
CA GLN A 237 4.75 23.75 -1.08
C GLN A 237 3.93 22.76 -0.26
N ASP A 238 4.02 21.46 -0.56
CA ASP A 238 3.26 20.40 0.09
C ASP A 238 4.20 19.35 0.71
N ALA A 239 4.14 19.21 2.04
CA ALA A 239 4.95 18.24 2.77
C ALA A 239 4.62 16.79 2.40
N ASP A 240 3.39 16.51 1.96
CA ASP A 240 2.97 15.16 1.57
C ASP A 240 3.63 14.70 0.27
N LEU A 241 4.06 15.62 -0.58
CA LEU A 241 4.71 15.34 -1.84
C LEU A 241 6.25 15.23 -1.72
N ALA A 242 6.83 15.82 -0.68
CA ALA A 242 8.28 15.90 -0.51
C ALA A 242 8.99 14.52 -0.49
N PRO A 243 8.50 13.48 0.22
CA PRO A 243 9.12 12.16 0.17
C PRO A 243 9.16 11.58 -1.24
N SER A 244 8.08 11.70 -2.00
CA SER A 244 8.00 11.20 -3.39
C SER A 244 8.90 11.98 -4.35
N LEU A 245 9.04 13.30 -4.17
CA LEU A 245 9.99 14.11 -4.93
C LEU A 245 11.41 13.60 -4.75
N ILE A 246 11.83 13.45 -3.49
CA ILE A 246 13.19 13.00 -3.18
C ILE A 246 13.40 11.57 -3.68
N ALA A 247 12.45 10.66 -3.43
CA ALA A 247 12.56 9.25 -3.83
C ALA A 247 12.77 9.07 -5.34
N ARG A 248 12.16 9.89 -6.18
CA ARG A 248 12.35 9.83 -7.65
C ARG A 248 13.74 10.25 -8.12
N ASN A 249 14.48 10.99 -7.29
CA ASN A 249 15.71 11.66 -7.68
C ASN A 249 16.97 11.14 -6.97
N VAL A 250 16.82 10.15 -6.07
CA VAL A 250 17.93 9.67 -5.22
C VAL A 250 18.58 8.38 -5.68
N ASP A 251 18.08 7.77 -6.71
CA ASP A 251 18.55 6.47 -7.16
C ASP A 251 19.62 6.58 -8.26
N ALA A 252 20.56 5.65 -8.24
CA ALA A 252 21.53 5.41 -9.30
C ALA A 252 21.54 3.92 -9.64
N GLU A 253 21.49 3.60 -10.92
CA GLU A 253 21.57 2.23 -11.40
C GLU A 253 23.02 1.73 -11.33
N VAL A 254 23.17 0.48 -10.86
CA VAL A 254 24.47 -0.19 -10.74
C VAL A 254 24.40 -1.62 -11.27
N ASP A 255 25.48 -2.02 -11.92
CA ASP A 255 25.69 -3.44 -12.25
C ASP A 255 26.22 -4.17 -11.02
N CYS A 256 25.59 -5.29 -10.62
CA CYS A 256 25.88 -5.93 -9.36
C CYS A 256 25.71 -7.47 -9.42
N ALA A 257 26.18 -8.12 -8.38
CA ALA A 257 25.83 -9.50 -8.10
C ALA A 257 24.59 -9.53 -7.19
N TRP A 258 23.78 -10.55 -7.38
CA TRP A 258 22.53 -10.76 -6.69
C TRP A 258 22.60 -12.05 -5.88
N TYR A 259 22.15 -12.02 -4.64
CA TYR A 259 22.08 -13.17 -3.73
C TYR A 259 20.65 -13.47 -3.34
N TYR A 260 20.30 -14.74 -3.34
CA TYR A 260 18.97 -15.23 -3.00
C TYR A 260 18.65 -14.99 -1.52
N VAL A 261 17.44 -14.53 -1.24
CA VAL A 261 16.88 -14.39 0.11
C VAL A 261 16.00 -15.59 0.40
N GLU A 262 16.40 -16.40 1.35
CA GLU A 262 15.69 -17.60 1.77
C GLU A 262 14.92 -17.34 3.07
N VAL A 263 13.64 -17.71 3.08
CA VAL A 263 12.84 -17.76 4.31
C VAL A 263 13.32 -18.94 5.16
N ILE A 264 13.58 -18.73 6.45
CA ILE A 264 13.90 -19.80 7.38
C ILE A 264 12.59 -20.39 7.89
N GLU A 265 12.23 -21.57 7.39
CA GLU A 265 10.96 -22.20 7.74
C GLU A 265 10.84 -22.44 9.24
N GLY A 266 9.69 -22.08 9.80
CA GLY A 266 9.39 -22.27 11.23
C GLY A 266 10.02 -21.21 12.16
N GLU A 267 10.89 -20.33 11.66
CA GLU A 267 11.47 -19.24 12.43
C GLU A 267 10.77 -17.91 12.15
N TYR A 268 10.34 -17.23 13.20
CA TYR A 268 9.64 -15.95 13.12
C TYR A 268 10.25 -14.96 14.12
N GLU A 269 10.08 -13.70 13.80
CA GLU A 269 10.32 -12.58 14.69
C GLU A 269 8.97 -11.95 15.03
N GLU A 270 8.65 -11.88 16.34
CA GLU A 270 7.44 -11.21 16.80
C GLU A 270 7.58 -9.70 16.55
N ILE A 271 6.57 -9.13 15.93
CA ILE A 271 6.48 -7.67 15.82
C ILE A 271 5.87 -7.20 17.14
N ASP A 272 6.66 -6.51 17.94
CA ASP A 272 6.17 -5.88 19.16
C ASP A 272 5.08 -4.86 18.80
N SER A 273 3.83 -5.33 18.77
CA SER A 273 2.66 -4.47 18.60
C SER A 273 2.51 -3.42 19.72
N LYS A 274 3.36 -3.50 20.76
CA LYS A 274 3.44 -2.52 21.83
C LYS A 274 4.14 -1.21 21.46
N VAL A 275 4.85 -1.17 20.33
CA VAL A 275 5.46 0.07 19.80
C VAL A 275 4.48 0.84 18.89
N ALA A 276 3.35 0.24 18.50
CA ALA A 276 2.39 0.81 17.56
C ALA A 276 1.36 1.78 18.18
N GLN A 277 1.42 2.03 19.49
CA GLN A 277 0.73 3.17 20.09
C GLN A 277 1.79 4.11 20.63
N ALA A 278 2.40 4.88 19.74
CA ALA A 278 3.00 6.14 20.17
C ALA A 278 1.92 6.89 20.98
N PRO A 279 2.26 7.39 22.18
CA PRO A 279 1.31 8.10 23.04
C PRO A 279 0.60 9.28 22.39
N ASP A 280 1.06 9.70 21.22
CA ASP A 280 0.53 10.81 20.41
C ASP A 280 -0.95 10.70 20.03
N ALA A 281 -1.50 9.50 20.03
CA ALA A 281 -2.86 9.25 19.58
C ALA A 281 -3.87 9.03 20.72
N ILE A 282 -3.44 9.04 22.00
CA ILE A 282 -4.39 8.83 23.11
C ILE A 282 -5.22 10.13 23.27
N ARG A 283 -6.47 10.04 22.85
CA ARG A 283 -7.47 11.10 23.01
C ARG A 283 -8.63 10.57 23.85
N VAL A 284 -8.96 11.25 24.92
CA VAL A 284 -9.98 10.83 25.88
C VAL A 284 -11.02 11.94 26.01
N PRO A 285 -12.28 11.69 25.68
CA PRO A 285 -13.35 12.65 25.93
C PRO A 285 -13.48 12.99 27.41
N GLY A 286 -13.76 14.24 27.74
CA GLY A 286 -14.08 14.64 29.11
C GLY A 286 -15.27 13.82 29.63
N GLY A 287 -15.11 13.24 30.83
CA GLY A 287 -16.09 12.36 31.44
C GLY A 287 -15.87 10.87 31.23
N GLU A 288 -14.89 10.49 30.43
CA GLU A 288 -14.46 9.09 30.26
C GLU A 288 -13.28 8.74 31.18
N ALA A 289 -13.04 7.44 31.38
CA ALA A 289 -11.95 6.97 32.23
C ALA A 289 -10.60 7.07 31.50
N CYS A 290 -9.58 7.60 32.19
CA CYS A 290 -8.20 7.66 31.69
C CYS A 290 -7.67 6.26 31.37
N PRO A 291 -7.25 5.97 30.13
CA PRO A 291 -6.84 4.62 29.73
C PRO A 291 -5.43 4.25 30.20
N VAL A 292 -4.54 5.24 30.34
CA VAL A 292 -3.13 5.05 30.73
C VAL A 292 -2.72 6.18 31.65
N SER A 293 -2.02 5.87 32.76
CA SER A 293 -1.51 6.88 33.68
C SER A 293 -0.45 7.75 33.02
N GLY A 294 -0.61 9.06 33.09
CA GLY A 294 0.34 10.03 32.53
C GLY A 294 -0.19 11.45 32.48
N TYR A 295 0.58 12.34 31.87
CA TYR A 295 0.19 13.72 31.66
C TYR A 295 -0.67 13.86 30.42
N TYR A 296 -1.76 14.64 30.57
CA TYR A 296 -2.66 14.99 29.49
C TYR A 296 -2.90 16.49 29.50
N PHE A 297 -3.21 17.03 28.34
CA PHE A 297 -3.64 18.41 28.18
C PHE A 297 -4.86 18.49 27.27
N THR A 298 -5.57 19.60 27.30
CA THR A 298 -6.63 19.87 26.34
C THR A 298 -6.45 21.25 25.68
N PRO A 299 -6.50 21.34 24.33
CA PRO A 299 -6.44 22.61 23.64
C PRO A 299 -7.60 23.57 24.02
N ALA A 300 -8.72 23.02 24.54
CA ALA A 300 -9.86 23.78 24.96
C ALA A 300 -9.59 24.72 26.18
N LYS A 301 -8.49 24.47 26.91
CA LYS A 301 -8.09 25.27 28.07
C LYS A 301 -6.57 25.43 28.13
N PRO A 302 -6.02 26.63 27.90
CA PRO A 302 -4.60 26.89 28.10
C PRO A 302 -4.14 26.54 29.53
N GLY A 303 -2.97 25.89 29.66
CA GLY A 303 -2.42 25.46 30.94
C GLY A 303 -3.17 24.28 31.60
N SER A 304 -3.88 23.49 30.83
CA SER A 304 -4.66 22.34 31.33
C SER A 304 -3.83 21.09 31.59
N ARG A 305 -2.52 21.09 31.31
CA ARG A 305 -1.64 19.93 31.53
C ARG A 305 -1.73 19.44 32.97
N ALA A 306 -2.10 18.18 33.15
CA ALA A 306 -2.23 17.54 34.44
C ALA A 306 -1.97 16.04 34.34
N PHE A 307 -1.49 15.46 35.44
CA PHE A 307 -1.32 14.01 35.56
C PHE A 307 -2.65 13.34 35.91
N PHE A 308 -3.01 12.28 35.20
CA PHE A 308 -4.16 11.43 35.51
C PHE A 308 -3.71 9.97 35.67
N ALA A 309 -4.15 9.32 36.72
CA ALA A 309 -3.95 7.90 36.89
C ALA A 309 -4.95 7.10 36.03
N LYS A 310 -4.55 5.93 35.58
CA LYS A 310 -5.42 5.00 34.83
C LYS A 310 -6.71 4.75 35.60
N GLY A 311 -7.84 4.89 34.91
CA GLY A 311 -9.18 4.74 35.50
C GLY A 311 -9.77 6.01 36.11
N THR A 312 -8.99 7.09 36.28
CA THR A 312 -9.51 8.39 36.74
C THR A 312 -10.43 8.98 35.67
N ILE A 313 -11.58 9.50 36.08
CA ILE A 313 -12.51 10.16 35.14
C ILE A 313 -11.93 11.52 34.72
N MET A 314 -11.77 11.69 33.43
CA MET A 314 -11.25 12.94 32.86
C MET A 314 -12.23 14.09 33.09
N PRO A 315 -11.75 15.28 33.51
CA PRO A 315 -12.61 16.42 33.79
C PRO A 315 -13.46 16.80 32.56
N ARG A 316 -14.75 17.04 32.77
CA ARG A 316 -15.62 17.64 31.76
C ARG A 316 -15.36 19.14 31.74
N LEU A 317 -14.96 19.65 30.60
CA LEU A 317 -14.86 21.08 30.35
C LEU A 317 -15.92 21.40 29.29
N ASP A 318 -16.89 22.21 29.68
CA ASP A 318 -17.90 22.67 28.76
C ASP A 318 -17.27 23.75 27.86
N SER A 319 -17.22 23.49 26.56
CA SER A 319 -16.82 24.44 25.57
C SER A 319 -18.00 24.77 24.65
N ARG A 320 -17.99 25.95 24.01
CA ARG A 320 -19.01 26.34 23.03
C ARG A 320 -19.08 25.39 21.82
N TYR A 321 -18.13 24.45 21.71
CA TYR A 321 -17.98 23.52 20.59
C TYR A 321 -18.17 22.06 20.99
N GLY A 322 -18.69 21.76 22.19
CA GLY A 322 -18.92 20.42 22.69
C GLY A 322 -17.95 19.97 23.78
N LEU A 323 -17.89 18.64 24.04
CA LEU A 323 -17.03 18.07 25.08
C LEU A 323 -15.57 18.26 24.75
N ALA A 324 -14.78 18.72 25.73
CA ALA A 324 -13.33 18.81 25.59
C ALA A 324 -12.71 17.41 25.45
N ILE A 325 -11.75 17.31 24.54
CA ILE A 325 -10.95 16.09 24.36
C ILE A 325 -9.59 16.31 25.03
N TRP A 326 -9.23 15.39 25.92
CA TRP A 326 -7.92 15.33 26.53
C TRP A 326 -6.97 14.55 25.65
N GLN A 327 -5.79 15.11 25.38
CA GLN A 327 -4.76 14.52 24.55
C GLN A 327 -3.57 14.14 25.45
N TRP A 328 -2.98 12.99 25.19
CA TRP A 328 -1.73 12.58 25.83
C TRP A 328 -0.64 13.61 25.56
N ASP A 329 0.07 14.02 26.58
CA ASP A 329 1.26 14.87 26.44
C ASP A 329 2.47 14.00 26.12
N LEU A 330 3.22 14.38 25.09
CA LEU A 330 4.47 13.69 24.74
C LEU A 330 5.54 13.88 25.80
N ASP A 331 5.53 15.03 26.46
CA ASP A 331 6.40 15.30 27.60
C ASP A 331 5.77 14.72 28.86
N GLN A 332 6.27 13.56 29.28
CA GLN A 332 5.85 12.87 30.49
C GLN A 332 6.77 13.15 31.70
N ALA A 333 7.68 14.11 31.61
CA ALA A 333 8.56 14.55 32.67
C ALA A 333 7.90 15.61 33.60
#